data_0941b67fb58299e83a2b1db4986e49df
#
_entry.id   0941b67fb58299e83a2b1db4986e49df
#
_cell.length_a   1.000
_cell.length_b   1.000
_cell.length_c   1.000
_cell.angle_alpha   90.00
_cell.angle_beta   90.00
_cell.angle_gamma   90.00
#
_symmetry.space_group_name_H-M   'P 1'
#
loop_
_entity.id
_entity.type
_entity.pdbx_description
1 polymer ?
#
loop_
_entity_poly.entity_id
_entity_poly.type
_entity_poly.pdbx_seq_one_letter_code
_entity_poly.pdbx_strand_id
1 'polypeptide(L)'
;MQLGDTENAQRIEKDFSAWAREIKLFAKLRTLCRARHVDGESFAMFGTNRALRNLVKLDVRPFECDLVESWAGAVREDEIDGIRFDASHNPVEYRVLKTHPGDHRISLKSLAGEWVSARYVLHYFGATRPGQVRGVSSLLPALALFGQLRLYTSAVLNAATRAAEITAIMQTTMCPDGVSADVDAAATIEAQRNTITSLPEGWTLSQLKAEQPTTTYQMFKRELINEMGRCVNMPYNVAACDSSDYNYASGRLDHQTYDRSINTERADIRADLLDRIYAEWLAEYAIATRMDAAAVSEAQEHEWHFSGRGHVDPNKEANADETRFKNGSLTLADYYAKQGDDWKPKSVQQIREMVYREKLWNEERAAAGLPPAPFPTSSYQQQPAAVADEADEPAKGKAT
;
A
#
# COMPACT_ATOMS: atom_id res chain seq x y z
N MET A 1 2.68 17.67 -6.46
CA MET A 1 2.89 18.27 -7.80
C MET A 1 3.75 19.49 -7.60
N GLN A 2 4.73 19.68 -8.42
CA GLN A 2 5.63 20.84 -8.42
C GLN A 2 5.74 21.38 -9.84
N LEU A 3 5.60 22.68 -9.95
CA LEU A 3 5.79 23.46 -11.17
C LEU A 3 7.10 24.28 -11.04
N GLY A 4 7.43 25.07 -12.03
CA GLY A 4 8.57 25.98 -11.98
C GLY A 4 8.57 26.99 -10.84
N ASP A 5 9.52 27.93 -10.85
CA ASP A 5 9.76 28.88 -9.75
C ASP A 5 9.00 30.20 -9.86
N THR A 6 8.07 30.31 -10.82
CA THR A 6 7.33 31.54 -11.05
C THR A 6 6.21 31.72 -10.03
N GLU A 7 5.81 32.97 -9.78
CA GLU A 7 4.68 33.29 -8.91
C GLU A 7 3.37 32.67 -9.42
N ASN A 8 3.21 32.58 -10.74
CA ASN A 8 2.09 31.91 -11.39
C ASN A 8 2.10 30.40 -11.10
N ALA A 9 3.25 29.75 -11.13
CA ALA A 9 3.40 28.33 -10.82
C ALA A 9 2.95 28.03 -9.39
N GLN A 10 3.38 28.81 -8.41
CA GLN A 10 2.96 28.66 -7.01
C GLN A 10 1.46 28.83 -6.81
N ARG A 11 0.85 29.78 -7.54
CA ARG A 11 -0.59 29.98 -7.51
C ARG A 11 -1.35 28.78 -8.07
N ILE A 12 -0.91 28.25 -9.21
CA ILE A 12 -1.48 27.06 -9.86
C ILE A 12 -1.39 25.84 -8.93
N GLU A 13 -0.23 25.60 -8.32
CA GLU A 13 -0.03 24.53 -7.35
C GLU A 13 -0.99 24.61 -6.16
N LYS A 14 -1.15 25.80 -5.62
CA LYS A 14 -2.07 26.07 -4.51
C LYS A 14 -3.52 25.81 -4.89
N ASP A 15 -3.94 26.29 -6.07
CA ASP A 15 -5.31 26.16 -6.55
C ASP A 15 -5.62 24.70 -6.92
N PHE A 16 -4.69 24.00 -7.56
CA PHE A 16 -4.79 22.55 -7.81
C PHE A 16 -4.92 21.76 -6.49
N SER A 17 -4.08 22.07 -5.51
CA SER A 17 -4.12 21.41 -4.21
C SER A 17 -5.43 21.67 -3.46
N ALA A 18 -6.00 22.87 -3.57
CA ALA A 18 -7.29 23.19 -3.00
C ALA A 18 -8.43 22.42 -3.68
N TRP A 19 -8.43 22.36 -5.02
CA TRP A 19 -9.37 21.58 -5.80
C TRP A 19 -9.26 20.09 -5.48
N ALA A 20 -8.05 19.53 -5.49
CA ALA A 20 -7.80 18.12 -5.22
C ALA A 20 -8.30 17.69 -3.83
N ARG A 21 -8.16 18.56 -2.82
CA ARG A 21 -8.72 18.33 -1.48
C ARG A 21 -10.25 18.36 -1.48
N GLU A 22 -10.86 19.32 -2.18
CA GLU A 22 -12.32 19.46 -2.22
C GLU A 22 -12.99 18.25 -2.86
N ILE A 23 -12.46 17.74 -3.98
CA ILE A 23 -12.98 16.53 -4.64
C ILE A 23 -12.52 15.22 -3.97
N LYS A 24 -11.68 15.29 -2.92
CA LYS A 24 -11.06 14.14 -2.26
C LYS A 24 -10.26 13.25 -3.22
N LEU A 25 -9.49 13.87 -4.13
CA LEU A 25 -8.78 13.19 -5.21
C LEU A 25 -7.94 12.01 -4.70
N PHE A 26 -7.13 12.23 -3.65
CA PHE A 26 -6.25 11.17 -3.13
C PHE A 26 -7.00 9.97 -2.53
N ALA A 27 -8.21 10.16 -2.01
CA ALA A 27 -9.05 9.05 -1.57
C ALA A 27 -9.56 8.25 -2.77
N LYS A 28 -9.99 8.93 -3.83
CA LYS A 28 -10.42 8.30 -5.09
C LYS A 28 -9.28 7.53 -5.75
N LEU A 29 -8.08 8.11 -5.82
CA LEU A 29 -6.89 7.43 -6.35
C LEU A 29 -6.56 6.15 -5.57
N ARG A 30 -6.60 6.17 -4.22
CA ARG A 30 -6.40 4.95 -3.42
C ARG A 30 -7.43 3.87 -3.73
N THR A 31 -8.68 4.26 -3.98
CA THR A 31 -9.73 3.32 -4.39
C THR A 31 -9.42 2.72 -5.75
N LEU A 32 -9.02 3.53 -6.74
CA LEU A 32 -8.62 3.07 -8.07
C LEU A 32 -7.41 2.11 -8.02
N CYS A 33 -6.37 2.47 -7.28
CA CYS A 33 -5.20 1.59 -7.10
C CYS A 33 -5.57 0.27 -6.45
N ARG A 34 -6.46 0.29 -5.43
CA ARG A 34 -6.92 -0.94 -4.79
C ARG A 34 -7.73 -1.81 -5.75
N ALA A 35 -8.65 -1.23 -6.50
CA ALA A 35 -9.46 -1.95 -7.48
C ALA A 35 -8.57 -2.59 -8.57
N ARG A 36 -7.55 -1.89 -9.08
CA ARG A 36 -6.58 -2.47 -10.01
C ARG A 36 -5.94 -3.76 -9.50
N HIS A 37 -5.58 -3.83 -8.23
CA HIS A 37 -4.99 -5.05 -7.66
C HIS A 37 -6.01 -6.16 -7.43
N VAL A 38 -7.21 -5.82 -6.99
CA VAL A 38 -8.27 -6.79 -6.64
C VAL A 38 -9.00 -7.28 -7.88
N ASP A 39 -9.47 -6.35 -8.71
CA ASP A 39 -10.32 -6.62 -9.87
C ASP A 39 -9.49 -6.73 -11.16
N GLY A 40 -8.23 -6.24 -11.13
CA GLY A 40 -7.30 -6.23 -12.27
C GLY A 40 -7.24 -4.89 -12.99
N GLU A 41 -8.31 -4.12 -12.91
CA GLU A 41 -8.45 -2.82 -13.56
C GLU A 41 -9.33 -1.89 -12.73
N SER A 42 -9.28 -0.62 -13.03
CA SER A 42 -10.17 0.37 -12.42
C SER A 42 -10.50 1.48 -13.40
N PHE A 43 -11.69 2.03 -13.24
CA PHE A 43 -12.22 3.07 -14.10
C PHE A 43 -12.59 4.31 -13.31
N ALA A 44 -12.41 5.47 -13.95
CA ALA A 44 -13.03 6.71 -13.50
C ALA A 44 -13.48 7.54 -14.69
N MET A 45 -14.46 8.39 -14.47
CA MET A 45 -14.99 9.30 -15.49
C MET A 45 -14.82 10.74 -15.08
N PHE A 46 -14.39 11.57 -16.00
CA PHE A 46 -14.44 13.01 -15.84
C PHE A 46 -15.90 13.52 -15.92
N GLY A 47 -16.26 14.36 -14.98
CA GLY A 47 -17.59 14.95 -14.96
C GLY A 47 -17.57 16.36 -14.41
N THR A 48 -18.60 17.14 -14.72
CA THR A 48 -18.78 18.47 -14.15
C THR A 48 -19.59 18.39 -12.86
N ASN A 49 -19.04 18.96 -11.76
CA ASN A 49 -19.71 19.06 -10.47
C ASN A 49 -19.92 20.52 -10.10
N ARG A 50 -21.12 21.04 -10.39
CA ARG A 50 -21.47 22.45 -10.15
C ARG A 50 -21.52 22.83 -8.66
N ALA A 51 -21.56 21.83 -7.75
CA ALA A 51 -21.59 22.07 -6.31
C ALA A 51 -20.21 22.43 -5.72
N LEU A 52 -19.12 22.18 -6.47
CA LEU A 52 -17.79 22.57 -6.03
C LEU A 52 -17.67 24.09 -5.86
N ARG A 53 -16.98 24.51 -4.80
CA ARG A 53 -16.73 25.93 -4.53
C ARG A 53 -15.56 26.48 -5.33
N ASN A 54 -14.67 25.61 -5.81
CA ASN A 54 -13.52 25.95 -6.63
C ASN A 54 -13.93 26.55 -7.98
N LEU A 55 -13.00 27.27 -8.62
CA LEU A 55 -13.19 27.79 -9.98
C LEU A 55 -13.40 26.64 -10.97
N VAL A 56 -12.56 25.61 -10.90
CA VAL A 56 -12.66 24.40 -11.71
C VAL A 56 -13.76 23.51 -11.16
N LYS A 57 -14.68 23.12 -12.02
CA LYS A 57 -15.84 22.27 -11.70
C LYS A 57 -15.62 20.80 -12.08
N LEU A 58 -14.45 20.47 -12.60
CA LEU A 58 -14.05 19.11 -12.91
C LEU A 58 -14.15 18.24 -11.67
N ASP A 59 -14.72 17.07 -11.81
CA ASP A 59 -14.74 16.01 -10.80
C ASP A 59 -14.32 14.67 -11.42
N VAL A 60 -13.65 13.84 -10.67
CA VAL A 60 -13.25 12.48 -11.03
C VAL A 60 -14.17 11.51 -10.31
N ARG A 61 -14.92 10.69 -11.06
CA ARG A 61 -15.91 9.74 -10.52
C ARG A 61 -15.45 8.31 -10.75
N PRO A 62 -14.86 7.63 -9.77
CA PRO A 62 -14.55 6.21 -9.85
C PRO A 62 -15.82 5.39 -10.05
N PHE A 63 -15.73 4.32 -10.84
CA PHE A 63 -16.78 3.32 -11.00
C PHE A 63 -16.15 1.93 -11.19
N GLU A 64 -16.96 0.90 -10.96
CA GLU A 64 -16.51 -0.49 -10.98
C GLU A 64 -16.35 -1.03 -12.40
N CYS A 65 -15.42 -1.98 -12.57
CA CYS A 65 -15.14 -2.60 -13.88
C CYS A 65 -16.36 -3.33 -14.45
N ASP A 66 -17.25 -3.84 -13.58
CA ASP A 66 -18.50 -4.50 -13.98
C ASP A 66 -19.48 -3.59 -14.73
N LEU A 67 -19.28 -2.26 -14.63
CA LEU A 67 -20.05 -1.31 -15.41
C LEU A 67 -19.58 -1.17 -16.86
N VAL A 68 -18.40 -1.71 -17.22
CA VAL A 68 -17.90 -1.72 -18.61
C VAL A 68 -18.08 -3.11 -19.20
N GLU A 69 -19.10 -3.29 -20.01
CA GLU A 69 -19.49 -4.57 -20.53
C GLU A 69 -19.88 -4.52 -22.03
N SER A 70 -19.55 -5.59 -22.74
CA SER A 70 -19.96 -5.78 -24.12
C SER A 70 -21.48 -5.88 -24.28
N TRP A 71 -21.99 -5.45 -25.41
CA TRP A 71 -23.39 -5.68 -25.77
C TRP A 71 -23.62 -7.15 -26.11
N ALA A 72 -24.53 -7.80 -25.39
CA ALA A 72 -24.85 -9.23 -25.59
C ALA A 72 -25.51 -9.56 -26.96
N GLY A 73 -25.82 -8.57 -27.79
CA GLY A 73 -26.67 -8.75 -29.00
C GLY A 73 -25.95 -8.69 -30.36
N ALA A 74 -24.74 -8.18 -30.47
CA ALA A 74 -23.98 -8.16 -31.70
C ALA A 74 -22.48 -7.99 -31.43
N VAL A 75 -21.70 -8.97 -31.82
CA VAL A 75 -20.23 -8.85 -31.84
C VAL A 75 -19.87 -7.94 -33.03
N ARG A 76 -19.23 -6.82 -32.73
CA ARG A 76 -18.65 -5.93 -33.74
C ARG A 76 -17.15 -6.19 -33.81
N GLU A 77 -16.59 -6.10 -35.01
CA GLU A 77 -15.15 -6.31 -35.22
C GLU A 77 -14.27 -5.26 -34.52
N ASP A 78 -14.85 -4.07 -34.29
CA ASP A 78 -14.19 -2.93 -33.63
C ASP A 78 -14.42 -2.86 -32.13
N GLU A 79 -15.10 -3.86 -31.53
CA GLU A 79 -15.47 -3.89 -30.11
C GLU A 79 -14.89 -5.13 -29.41
N ILE A 80 -14.17 -4.90 -28.30
CA ILE A 80 -13.67 -5.96 -27.41
C ILE A 80 -14.05 -5.58 -25.98
N ASP A 81 -14.81 -6.43 -25.30
CA ASP A 81 -15.17 -6.30 -23.87
C ASP A 81 -15.68 -4.91 -23.46
N GLY A 82 -16.58 -4.33 -24.28
CA GLY A 82 -17.20 -3.04 -24.03
C GLY A 82 -16.32 -1.84 -24.38
N ILE A 83 -15.24 -2.04 -25.09
CA ILE A 83 -14.33 -1.00 -25.56
C ILE A 83 -14.29 -1.00 -27.07
N ARG A 84 -14.51 0.13 -27.72
CA ARG A 84 -14.32 0.32 -29.15
C ARG A 84 -12.95 0.87 -29.45
N PHE A 85 -12.36 0.37 -30.52
CA PHE A 85 -11.03 0.72 -30.98
C PHE A 85 -11.07 1.33 -32.38
N ASP A 86 -10.11 2.22 -32.64
CA ASP A 86 -9.84 2.70 -33.98
C ASP A 86 -8.99 1.70 -34.80
N ALA A 87 -8.70 2.02 -36.05
CA ALA A 87 -7.84 1.19 -36.90
C ALA A 87 -6.40 1.03 -36.41
N SER A 88 -5.97 1.87 -35.48
CA SER A 88 -4.65 1.82 -34.82
C SER A 88 -4.68 1.13 -33.45
N HIS A 89 -5.81 0.51 -33.10
CA HIS A 89 -6.09 -0.11 -31.80
C HIS A 89 -6.04 0.84 -30.60
N ASN A 90 -6.32 2.14 -30.81
CA ASN A 90 -6.54 3.06 -29.69
C ASN A 90 -8.00 2.98 -29.23
N PRO A 91 -8.27 3.04 -27.92
CA PRO A 91 -9.63 3.07 -27.40
C PRO A 91 -10.30 4.40 -27.76
N VAL A 92 -11.49 4.32 -28.38
CA VAL A 92 -12.28 5.49 -28.82
C VAL A 92 -13.48 5.73 -27.91
N GLU A 93 -14.16 4.66 -27.53
CA GLU A 93 -15.36 4.72 -26.70
C GLU A 93 -15.43 3.52 -25.75
N TYR A 94 -16.02 3.76 -24.58
CA TYR A 94 -16.35 2.74 -23.58
C TYR A 94 -17.86 2.64 -23.42
N ARG A 95 -18.37 1.42 -23.40
CA ARG A 95 -19.78 1.18 -23.11
C ARG A 95 -19.95 1.09 -21.59
N VAL A 96 -20.57 2.09 -21.00
CA VAL A 96 -20.78 2.17 -19.55
C VAL A 96 -22.26 1.94 -19.24
N LEU A 97 -22.53 0.94 -18.40
CA LEU A 97 -23.88 0.63 -17.92
C LEU A 97 -24.36 1.72 -16.95
N LYS A 98 -25.66 2.00 -16.98
CA LYS A 98 -26.29 2.99 -16.09
C LYS A 98 -26.45 2.47 -14.65
N THR A 99 -26.54 1.18 -14.50
CA THR A 99 -26.79 0.51 -13.21
C THR A 99 -25.86 -0.69 -13.10
N HIS A 100 -25.32 -0.90 -11.92
CA HIS A 100 -24.42 -2.03 -11.65
C HIS A 100 -25.17 -3.37 -11.83
N PRO A 101 -24.59 -4.37 -12.53
CA PRO A 101 -25.25 -5.65 -12.79
C PRO A 101 -25.60 -6.42 -11.50
N GLY A 102 -24.89 -6.19 -10.41
CA GLY A 102 -25.18 -6.78 -9.09
C GLY A 102 -26.22 -6.03 -8.26
N ASP A 103 -26.88 -4.98 -8.78
CA ASP A 103 -27.94 -4.28 -8.04
C ASP A 103 -29.22 -5.13 -8.01
N HIS A 104 -29.80 -5.31 -6.82
CA HIS A 104 -31.04 -6.07 -6.62
C HIS A 104 -32.28 -5.49 -7.32
N ARG A 105 -32.19 -4.29 -7.85
CA ARG A 105 -33.29 -3.59 -8.56
C ARG A 105 -33.18 -3.67 -10.08
N ILE A 106 -32.52 -4.70 -10.60
CA ILE A 106 -32.28 -4.84 -12.03
C ILE A 106 -33.60 -4.99 -12.79
N SER A 107 -33.86 -4.07 -13.71
CA SER A 107 -34.79 -4.23 -14.80
C SER A 107 -34.01 -4.34 -16.11
N LEU A 108 -34.58 -4.96 -17.15
CA LEU A 108 -33.95 -5.01 -18.48
C LEU A 108 -33.58 -3.63 -19.03
N LYS A 109 -34.24 -2.56 -18.57
CA LYS A 109 -33.89 -1.17 -18.90
C LYS A 109 -32.65 -0.67 -18.17
N SER A 110 -32.26 -1.27 -17.05
CA SER A 110 -31.08 -0.86 -16.27
C SER A 110 -29.78 -1.38 -16.85
N LEU A 111 -29.82 -2.40 -17.72
CA LEU A 111 -28.69 -2.91 -18.49
C LEU A 111 -28.41 -2.08 -19.75
N ALA A 112 -29.15 -0.99 -19.98
CA ALA A 112 -28.87 -0.06 -21.05
C ALA A 112 -27.52 0.64 -20.75
N GLY A 113 -26.53 0.38 -21.61
CA GLY A 113 -25.25 1.09 -21.59
C GLY A 113 -25.27 2.30 -22.52
N GLU A 114 -24.46 3.27 -22.18
CA GLU A 114 -24.17 4.43 -23.03
C GLU A 114 -22.71 4.37 -23.48
N TRP A 115 -22.48 4.76 -24.76
CA TRP A 115 -21.12 4.89 -25.25
C TRP A 115 -20.56 6.23 -24.81
N VAL A 116 -19.47 6.17 -24.07
CA VAL A 116 -18.75 7.33 -23.54
C VAL A 116 -17.40 7.44 -24.23
N SER A 117 -17.08 8.61 -24.76
CA SER A 117 -15.79 8.82 -25.41
C SER A 117 -14.63 8.54 -24.47
N ALA A 118 -13.61 7.85 -24.95
CA ALA A 118 -12.40 7.49 -24.22
C ALA A 118 -11.67 8.71 -23.63
N ARG A 119 -11.86 9.89 -24.21
CA ARG A 119 -11.34 11.16 -23.66
C ARG A 119 -11.81 11.39 -22.23
N TYR A 120 -13.05 11.02 -21.90
CA TYR A 120 -13.63 11.26 -20.58
C TYR A 120 -13.46 10.08 -19.62
N VAL A 121 -12.87 8.97 -20.06
CA VAL A 121 -12.69 7.76 -19.25
C VAL A 121 -11.22 7.58 -18.91
N LEU A 122 -10.93 7.45 -17.65
CA LEU A 122 -9.66 6.96 -17.12
C LEU A 122 -9.78 5.46 -16.98
N HIS A 123 -8.96 4.70 -17.70
CA HIS A 123 -8.86 3.25 -17.60
C HIS A 123 -7.46 2.91 -17.09
N TYR A 124 -7.37 2.42 -15.86
CA TYR A 124 -6.11 2.11 -15.18
C TYR A 124 -5.96 0.61 -14.97
N PHE A 125 -5.05 0.00 -15.71
CA PHE A 125 -4.71 -1.42 -15.62
C PHE A 125 -3.26 -1.66 -16.03
N GLY A 126 -2.70 -2.83 -15.67
CA GLY A 126 -1.39 -3.26 -16.13
C GLY A 126 -1.52 -4.39 -17.13
N ALA A 127 -1.10 -4.17 -18.37
CA ALA A 127 -1.04 -5.23 -19.36
C ALA A 127 0.09 -6.22 -19.03
N THR A 128 -0.22 -7.49 -18.92
CA THR A 128 0.75 -8.57 -18.68
C THR A 128 1.15 -9.29 -19.98
N ARG A 129 0.45 -9.02 -21.09
CA ARG A 129 0.72 -9.58 -22.42
C ARG A 129 0.38 -8.55 -23.51
N PRO A 130 1.07 -8.61 -24.67
CA PRO A 130 0.73 -7.76 -25.83
C PRO A 130 -0.72 -7.94 -26.26
N GLY A 131 -1.37 -6.83 -26.63
CA GLY A 131 -2.77 -6.85 -27.10
C GLY A 131 -3.83 -7.05 -26.03
N GLN A 132 -3.46 -7.02 -24.76
CA GLN A 132 -4.42 -7.06 -23.65
C GLN A 132 -5.13 -5.72 -23.52
N VAL A 133 -6.46 -5.74 -23.55
CA VAL A 133 -7.30 -4.54 -23.49
C VAL A 133 -8.04 -4.36 -22.16
N ARG A 134 -8.13 -5.41 -21.36
CA ARG A 134 -8.73 -5.41 -20.03
C ARG A 134 -7.73 -5.90 -18.98
N GLY A 135 -7.87 -5.42 -17.77
CA GLY A 135 -7.00 -5.80 -16.65
C GLY A 135 -7.27 -7.21 -16.12
N VAL A 136 -6.27 -7.81 -15.52
CA VAL A 136 -6.37 -9.09 -14.79
C VAL A 136 -5.82 -8.88 -13.39
N SER A 137 -6.54 -9.36 -12.38
CA SER A 137 -6.14 -9.20 -10.98
C SER A 137 -4.71 -9.70 -10.73
N SER A 138 -3.90 -8.86 -10.10
CA SER A 138 -2.55 -9.23 -9.68
C SER A 138 -2.56 -10.38 -8.65
N LEU A 139 -3.67 -10.58 -7.95
CA LEU A 139 -3.86 -11.63 -6.95
C LEU A 139 -4.36 -12.95 -7.54
N LEU A 140 -4.71 -12.98 -8.85
CA LEU A 140 -5.27 -14.18 -9.48
C LEU A 140 -4.41 -15.43 -9.27
N PRO A 141 -3.08 -15.41 -9.43
CA PRO A 141 -2.25 -16.59 -9.19
C PRO A 141 -2.28 -17.08 -7.74
N ALA A 142 -2.56 -16.19 -6.78
CA ALA A 142 -2.59 -16.51 -5.36
C ALA A 142 -3.97 -16.96 -4.85
N LEU A 143 -5.04 -16.89 -5.64
CA LEU A 143 -6.40 -17.18 -5.16
C LEU A 143 -6.52 -18.59 -4.59
N ALA A 144 -5.94 -19.61 -5.26
CA ALA A 144 -5.94 -20.98 -4.78
C ALA A 144 -5.20 -21.11 -3.43
N LEU A 145 -4.07 -20.40 -3.28
CA LEU A 145 -3.26 -20.41 -2.06
C LEU A 145 -4.00 -19.75 -0.88
N PHE A 146 -4.74 -18.67 -1.10
CA PHE A 146 -5.61 -18.07 -0.08
C PHE A 146 -6.66 -19.08 0.43
N GLY A 147 -7.30 -19.82 -0.49
CA GLY A 147 -8.24 -20.87 -0.14
C GLY A 147 -7.60 -21.98 0.69
N GLN A 148 -6.45 -22.47 0.25
CA GLN A 148 -5.70 -23.53 0.95
C GLN A 148 -5.21 -23.06 2.32
N LEU A 149 -4.69 -21.85 2.47
CA LEU A 149 -4.27 -21.29 3.75
C LEU A 149 -5.43 -21.25 4.75
N ARG A 150 -6.61 -20.80 4.29
CA ARG A 150 -7.80 -20.72 5.12
C ARG A 150 -8.26 -22.11 5.57
N LEU A 151 -8.32 -23.07 4.68
CA LEU A 151 -8.68 -24.46 4.98
C LEU A 151 -7.69 -25.10 5.95
N TYR A 152 -6.39 -24.92 5.71
CA TYR A 152 -5.34 -25.42 6.58
C TYR A 152 -5.40 -24.83 7.99
N THR A 153 -5.56 -23.51 8.10
CA THR A 153 -5.73 -22.83 9.37
C THR A 153 -6.96 -23.34 10.15
N SER A 154 -8.08 -23.53 9.44
CA SER A 154 -9.31 -24.08 10.04
C SER A 154 -9.10 -25.54 10.49
N ALA A 155 -8.43 -26.36 9.71
CA ALA A 155 -8.13 -27.75 10.05
C ALA A 155 -7.24 -27.88 11.29
N VAL A 156 -6.17 -27.04 11.37
CA VAL A 156 -5.28 -27.00 12.55
C VAL A 156 -6.05 -26.52 13.81
N LEU A 157 -6.89 -25.50 13.68
CA LEU A 157 -7.71 -25.03 14.78
C LEU A 157 -8.70 -26.10 15.26
N ASN A 158 -9.36 -26.79 14.34
CA ASN A 158 -10.27 -27.90 14.68
C ASN A 158 -9.53 -29.06 15.34
N ALA A 159 -8.33 -29.39 14.86
CA ALA A 159 -7.49 -30.42 15.48
C ALA A 159 -7.09 -30.04 16.91
N ALA A 160 -6.68 -28.78 17.13
CA ALA A 160 -6.34 -28.28 18.45
C ALA A 160 -7.55 -28.25 19.39
N THR A 161 -8.72 -27.86 18.91
CA THR A 161 -9.97 -27.87 19.70
C THR A 161 -10.35 -29.30 20.11
N ARG A 162 -10.39 -30.24 19.16
CA ARG A 162 -10.67 -31.66 19.45
C ARG A 162 -9.69 -32.27 20.44
N ALA A 163 -8.40 -31.94 20.26
CA ALA A 163 -7.38 -32.41 21.17
C ALA A 163 -7.51 -31.85 22.59
N ALA A 164 -8.03 -30.63 22.74
CA ALA A 164 -8.36 -30.06 24.06
C ALA A 164 -9.63 -30.68 24.68
N GLU A 165 -10.56 -31.21 23.85
CA GLU A 165 -11.79 -31.87 24.31
C GLU A 165 -11.55 -33.31 24.75
N ILE A 166 -10.62 -34.04 24.12
CA ILE A 166 -10.33 -35.45 24.43
C ILE A 166 -9.28 -35.51 25.55
N THR A 167 -9.73 -35.84 26.74
CA THR A 167 -8.85 -35.91 27.92
C THR A 167 -8.01 -37.19 27.96
N ALA A 168 -8.58 -38.34 27.58
CA ALA A 168 -7.89 -39.62 27.57
C ALA A 168 -8.65 -40.66 26.75
N ILE A 169 -7.91 -41.67 26.27
CA ILE A 169 -8.48 -42.86 25.61
C ILE A 169 -8.09 -44.09 26.44
N MET A 170 -9.07 -44.93 26.77
CA MET A 170 -8.83 -46.20 27.38
C MET A 170 -8.61 -47.26 26.31
N GLN A 171 -7.54 -48.01 26.40
CA GLN A 171 -7.21 -49.12 25.49
C GLN A 171 -7.04 -50.40 26.28
N THR A 172 -7.52 -51.51 25.73
CA THR A 172 -7.28 -52.85 26.27
C THR A 172 -6.62 -53.75 25.23
N THR A 173 -5.65 -54.53 25.68
CA THR A 173 -5.03 -55.57 24.85
C THR A 173 -5.65 -56.96 25.08
N MET A 174 -6.57 -57.08 26.02
CA MET A 174 -7.28 -58.33 26.27
C MET A 174 -8.40 -58.49 25.26
N CYS A 175 -8.27 -59.51 24.35
CA CYS A 175 -9.39 -60.03 23.61
C CYS A 175 -10.31 -60.79 24.58
N PRO A 176 -11.55 -60.45 24.78
CA PRO A 176 -12.45 -61.22 25.64
C PRO A 176 -12.82 -62.51 24.93
N ASP A 177 -12.16 -63.63 25.26
CA ASP A 177 -12.69 -64.95 24.93
C ASP A 177 -14.00 -65.14 25.72
N GLY A 178 -15.14 -64.98 25.03
CA GLY A 178 -16.38 -65.60 25.43
C GLY A 178 -17.25 -64.93 26.49
N VAL A 179 -16.99 -63.68 26.89
CA VAL A 179 -17.90 -62.93 27.72
C VAL A 179 -18.41 -61.72 26.93
N SER A 180 -19.71 -61.75 26.60
CA SER A 180 -20.41 -60.53 26.22
C SER A 180 -20.43 -59.61 27.43
N ALA A 181 -19.34 -58.91 27.63
CA ALA A 181 -19.34 -57.87 28.63
C ALA A 181 -20.19 -56.74 28.08
N ASP A 182 -21.13 -56.31 28.85
CA ASP A 182 -21.88 -55.05 28.71
C ASP A 182 -20.92 -53.81 28.78
N VAL A 183 -19.85 -53.86 28.03
CA VAL A 183 -19.03 -52.69 27.77
C VAL A 183 -19.53 -52.12 26.46
N ASP A 184 -20.48 -51.25 26.55
CA ASP A 184 -20.90 -50.43 25.43
C ASP A 184 -19.66 -49.77 24.86
N ALA A 185 -19.22 -50.21 23.68
CA ALA A 185 -17.98 -49.74 23.02
C ALA A 185 -17.99 -48.22 22.74
N ALA A 186 -19.09 -47.57 23.08
CA ALA A 186 -19.34 -46.15 22.98
C ALA A 186 -19.55 -45.46 24.36
N ALA A 187 -19.27 -46.13 25.49
CA ALA A 187 -19.48 -45.52 26.78
C ALA A 187 -18.50 -44.36 27.01
N THR A 188 -19.06 -43.18 27.15
CA THR A 188 -18.33 -41.99 27.54
C THR A 188 -18.25 -41.94 29.06
N ILE A 189 -17.07 -42.00 29.65
CA ILE A 189 -16.89 -41.86 31.10
C ILE A 189 -16.59 -40.40 31.38
N GLU A 190 -17.42 -39.71 32.12
CA GLU A 190 -17.15 -38.36 32.58
C GLU A 190 -16.08 -38.37 33.66
N ALA A 191 -14.91 -37.83 33.37
CA ALA A 191 -13.83 -37.66 34.32
C ALA A 191 -14.11 -36.44 35.21
N GLN A 192 -14.32 -36.65 36.49
CA GLN A 192 -14.42 -35.56 37.47
C GLN A 192 -13.02 -34.96 37.74
N ARG A 193 -12.96 -33.64 37.87
CA ARG A 193 -11.71 -32.97 38.20
C ARG A 193 -11.11 -33.46 39.53
N ASN A 194 -9.81 -33.77 39.54
CA ASN A 194 -9.05 -34.20 40.73
C ASN A 194 -9.40 -35.57 41.27
N THR A 195 -9.95 -36.49 40.48
CA THR A 195 -10.16 -37.88 40.87
C THR A 195 -9.08 -38.80 40.31
N ILE A 196 -8.60 -39.73 41.14
CA ILE A 196 -7.72 -40.81 40.74
C ILE A 196 -8.61 -41.99 40.41
N THR A 197 -8.65 -42.41 39.15
CA THR A 197 -9.46 -43.57 38.72
C THR A 197 -8.54 -44.77 38.62
N SER A 198 -8.89 -45.88 39.34
CA SER A 198 -8.22 -47.15 39.18
C SER A 198 -8.75 -47.87 37.94
N LEU A 199 -7.84 -48.35 37.09
CA LEU A 199 -8.20 -49.07 35.86
C LEU A 199 -8.23 -50.58 36.16
N PRO A 200 -9.17 -51.35 35.54
CA PRO A 200 -9.13 -52.80 35.61
C PRO A 200 -7.81 -53.36 35.00
N GLU A 201 -7.45 -54.58 35.40
CA GLU A 201 -6.27 -55.25 34.86
C GLU A 201 -6.38 -55.46 33.37
N GLY A 202 -5.27 -55.09 32.63
CA GLY A 202 -5.22 -55.18 31.17
C GLY A 202 -5.70 -53.91 30.44
N TRP A 203 -6.18 -52.88 31.17
CA TRP A 203 -6.56 -51.59 30.61
C TRP A 203 -5.45 -50.58 30.82
N THR A 204 -5.17 -49.79 29.75
CA THR A 204 -4.22 -48.68 29.81
C THR A 204 -4.92 -47.41 29.42
N LEU A 205 -4.63 -46.36 30.19
CA LEU A 205 -5.08 -45.00 29.87
C LEU A 205 -3.98 -44.33 29.05
N SER A 206 -4.27 -44.03 27.79
CA SER A 206 -3.39 -43.21 26.97
C SER A 206 -3.96 -41.82 26.79
N GLN A 207 -3.16 -40.85 27.15
CA GLN A 207 -3.52 -39.46 26.85
C GLN A 207 -3.24 -39.19 25.37
N LEU A 208 -4.22 -38.74 24.63
CA LEU A 208 -3.99 -38.25 23.28
C LEU A 208 -3.15 -36.98 23.38
N LYS A 209 -1.85 -37.11 23.20
CA LYS A 209 -1.01 -35.92 23.10
C LYS A 209 -1.37 -35.20 21.81
N ALA A 210 -2.02 -34.07 21.96
CA ALA A 210 -2.19 -33.14 20.86
C ALA A 210 -0.84 -32.55 20.49
N GLU A 211 -0.21 -33.08 19.46
CA GLU A 211 1.02 -32.50 18.89
C GLU A 211 0.72 -31.26 18.01
N GLN A 212 -0.44 -30.68 18.16
CA GLN A 212 -0.86 -29.49 17.42
C GLN A 212 -1.00 -28.27 18.34
N PRO A 213 -0.56 -27.07 17.93
CA PRO A 213 0.13 -26.75 16.69
C PRO A 213 1.62 -27.12 16.68
N THR A 214 2.07 -27.83 15.66
CA THR A 214 3.48 -28.18 15.48
C THR A 214 4.29 -26.98 14.93
N THR A 215 5.61 -27.01 15.09
CA THR A 215 6.53 -26.04 14.46
C THR A 215 6.35 -25.97 12.95
N THR A 216 5.90 -27.06 12.31
CA THR A 216 5.57 -27.12 10.88
C THR A 216 4.43 -26.21 10.48
N TYR A 217 3.45 -25.91 11.37
CA TYR A 217 2.37 -24.99 11.06
C TYR A 217 2.88 -23.59 10.74
N GLN A 218 3.76 -23.06 11.57
CA GLN A 218 4.32 -21.72 11.39
C GLN A 218 5.15 -21.65 10.10
N MET A 219 6.00 -22.64 9.86
CA MET A 219 6.86 -22.70 8.67
C MET A 219 6.01 -22.76 7.38
N PHE A 220 5.03 -23.65 7.33
CA PHE A 220 4.18 -23.81 6.15
C PHE A 220 3.33 -22.56 5.89
N LYS A 221 2.74 -21.98 6.93
CA LYS A 221 1.99 -20.71 6.83
C LYS A 221 2.88 -19.58 6.29
N ARG A 222 4.13 -19.51 6.75
CA ARG A 222 5.11 -18.52 6.29
C ARG A 222 5.38 -18.65 4.79
N GLU A 223 5.63 -19.87 4.31
CA GLU A 223 5.91 -20.10 2.89
C GLU A 223 4.70 -19.76 2.02
N LEU A 224 3.49 -20.11 2.43
CA LEU A 224 2.27 -19.73 1.71
C LEU A 224 2.11 -18.20 1.62
N ILE A 225 2.32 -17.47 2.73
CA ILE A 225 2.24 -16.01 2.73
C ILE A 225 3.32 -15.39 1.85
N ASN A 226 4.53 -15.95 1.88
CA ASN A 226 5.64 -15.51 1.03
C ASN A 226 5.30 -15.68 -0.46
N GLU A 227 4.76 -16.83 -0.84
CA GLU A 227 4.36 -17.11 -2.22
C GLU A 227 3.20 -16.19 -2.67
N MET A 228 2.20 -15.97 -1.83
CA MET A 228 1.11 -15.02 -2.10
C MET A 228 1.64 -13.58 -2.23
N GLY A 229 2.58 -13.16 -1.40
CA GLY A 229 3.21 -11.83 -1.45
C GLY A 229 3.94 -11.57 -2.76
N ARG A 230 4.49 -12.60 -3.40
CA ARG A 230 5.18 -12.49 -4.70
C ARG A 230 4.29 -11.99 -5.83
N CYS A 231 3.00 -12.26 -5.78
CA CYS A 231 2.05 -11.79 -6.80
C CYS A 231 1.99 -10.25 -6.90
N VAL A 232 2.33 -9.56 -5.81
CA VAL A 232 2.39 -8.09 -5.73
C VAL A 232 3.80 -7.60 -5.37
N ASN A 233 4.83 -8.42 -5.61
CA ASN A 233 6.24 -8.16 -5.29
C ASN A 233 6.49 -7.75 -3.83
N MET A 234 5.63 -8.17 -2.91
CA MET A 234 5.68 -7.80 -1.50
C MET A 234 6.52 -8.81 -0.71
N PRO A 235 7.57 -8.39 0.01
CA PRO A 235 8.36 -9.28 0.85
C PRO A 235 7.56 -9.77 2.06
N TYR A 236 7.95 -10.92 2.61
CA TYR A 236 7.24 -11.57 3.72
C TYR A 236 7.02 -10.65 4.92
N ASN A 237 8.06 -9.92 5.33
CA ASN A 237 7.96 -9.03 6.49
C ASN A 237 6.90 -7.94 6.34
N VAL A 238 6.63 -7.49 5.11
CA VAL A 238 5.55 -6.54 4.81
C VAL A 238 4.20 -7.27 4.72
N ALA A 239 4.15 -8.41 4.02
CA ALA A 239 2.93 -9.18 3.81
C ALA A 239 2.36 -9.74 5.13
N ALA A 240 3.22 -10.23 6.02
CA ALA A 240 2.85 -10.80 7.31
C ALA A 240 2.87 -9.78 8.47
N CYS A 241 3.41 -8.57 8.25
CA CYS A 241 3.75 -7.60 9.31
C CYS A 241 4.65 -8.21 10.39
N ASP A 242 5.58 -9.10 10.00
CA ASP A 242 6.47 -9.83 10.90
C ASP A 242 7.92 -9.74 10.43
N SER A 243 8.74 -9.06 11.21
CA SER A 243 10.18 -8.87 10.96
C SER A 243 11.08 -9.65 11.93
N SER A 244 10.53 -10.62 12.67
CA SER A 244 11.24 -11.32 13.75
C SER A 244 12.52 -12.00 13.30
N ASP A 245 12.54 -12.57 12.07
CA ASP A 245 13.68 -13.31 11.54
C ASP A 245 14.56 -12.47 10.59
N TYR A 246 14.31 -11.16 10.51
CA TYR A 246 15.07 -10.28 9.63
C TYR A 246 16.21 -9.60 10.37
N ASN A 247 17.39 -9.58 9.75
CA ASN A 247 18.45 -8.67 10.12
C ASN A 247 18.42 -7.40 9.26
N TYR A 248 19.18 -6.39 9.65
CA TYR A 248 19.21 -5.10 8.94
C TYR A 248 19.56 -5.26 7.45
N ALA A 249 20.52 -6.13 7.11
CA ALA A 249 20.99 -6.28 5.74
C ALA A 249 19.94 -6.99 4.86
N SER A 250 19.36 -8.10 5.33
CA SER A 250 18.34 -8.85 4.59
C SER A 250 17.07 -8.02 4.40
N GLY A 251 16.59 -7.38 5.47
CA GLY A 251 15.42 -6.50 5.38
C GLY A 251 15.62 -5.34 4.41
N ARG A 252 16.82 -4.75 4.38
CA ARG A 252 17.15 -3.67 3.45
C ARG A 252 17.13 -4.12 1.99
N LEU A 253 17.68 -5.30 1.68
CA LEU A 253 17.66 -5.84 0.32
C LEU A 253 16.24 -6.10 -0.19
N ASP A 254 15.41 -6.73 0.65
CA ASP A 254 14.02 -7.01 0.34
C ASP A 254 13.23 -5.71 0.09
N HIS A 255 13.42 -4.72 0.97
CA HIS A 255 12.79 -3.42 0.80
C HIS A 255 13.27 -2.67 -0.45
N GLN A 256 14.56 -2.76 -0.83
CA GLN A 256 15.05 -2.15 -2.07
C GLN A 256 14.38 -2.75 -3.31
N THR A 257 14.18 -4.07 -3.32
CA THR A 257 13.49 -4.75 -4.42
C THR A 257 12.02 -4.33 -4.47
N TYR A 258 11.37 -4.28 -3.32
CA TYR A 258 9.98 -3.83 -3.21
C TYR A 258 9.79 -2.36 -3.61
N ASP A 259 10.72 -1.49 -3.23
CA ASP A 259 10.70 -0.06 -3.61
C ASP A 259 10.82 0.15 -5.12
N ARG A 260 11.58 -0.69 -5.83
CA ARG A 260 11.63 -0.66 -7.30
C ARG A 260 10.26 -0.98 -7.91
N SER A 261 9.58 -1.98 -7.38
CA SER A 261 8.21 -2.32 -7.80
C SER A 261 7.23 -1.17 -7.56
N ILE A 262 7.26 -0.58 -6.36
CA ILE A 262 6.44 0.59 -6.02
C ILE A 262 6.74 1.78 -6.95
N ASN A 263 8.01 2.02 -7.28
CA ASN A 263 8.36 3.13 -8.17
C ASN A 263 7.87 2.90 -9.60
N THR A 264 7.84 1.65 -10.08
CA THR A 264 7.21 1.31 -11.36
C THR A 264 5.71 1.62 -11.32
N GLU A 265 5.01 1.18 -10.28
CA GLU A 265 3.58 1.51 -10.11
C GLU A 265 3.30 3.01 -10.00
N ARG A 266 4.19 3.75 -9.33
CA ARG A 266 4.09 5.22 -9.26
C ARG A 266 4.23 5.87 -10.64
N ALA A 267 5.09 5.34 -11.50
CA ALA A 267 5.22 5.80 -12.87
C ALA A 267 3.94 5.53 -13.68
N ASP A 268 3.34 4.34 -13.53
CA ASP A 268 2.07 4.00 -14.16
C ASP A 268 0.94 4.93 -13.67
N ILE A 269 0.79 5.12 -12.35
CA ILE A 269 -0.22 6.02 -11.78
C ILE A 269 -0.03 7.46 -12.29
N ARG A 270 1.22 7.90 -12.42
CA ARG A 270 1.54 9.22 -12.97
C ARG A 270 1.02 9.32 -14.39
N ALA A 271 1.43 8.43 -15.27
CA ALA A 271 1.12 8.50 -16.70
C ALA A 271 -0.38 8.29 -17.00
N ASP A 272 -0.98 7.27 -16.36
CA ASP A 272 -2.35 6.85 -16.69
C ASP A 272 -3.43 7.69 -16.00
N LEU A 273 -3.14 8.20 -14.81
CA LEU A 273 -4.12 8.91 -14.00
C LEU A 273 -3.76 10.38 -13.76
N LEU A 274 -2.60 10.65 -13.13
CA LEU A 274 -2.29 11.97 -12.61
C LEU A 274 -2.09 13.01 -13.72
N ASP A 275 -1.32 12.67 -14.74
CA ASP A 275 -1.01 13.57 -15.85
C ASP A 275 -2.30 13.88 -16.65
N ARG A 276 -3.16 12.89 -16.86
CA ARG A 276 -4.46 13.09 -17.53
C ARG A 276 -5.43 13.94 -16.70
N ILE A 277 -5.50 13.69 -15.38
CA ILE A 277 -6.35 14.50 -14.49
C ILE A 277 -5.86 15.94 -14.46
N TYR A 278 -4.55 16.13 -14.38
CA TYR A 278 -3.97 17.48 -14.37
C TYR A 278 -4.20 18.21 -15.68
N ALA A 279 -4.03 17.54 -16.81
CA ALA A 279 -4.26 18.15 -18.12
C ALA A 279 -5.72 18.64 -18.30
N GLU A 280 -6.70 17.85 -17.91
CA GLU A 280 -8.12 18.26 -17.98
C GLU A 280 -8.42 19.37 -16.95
N TRP A 281 -7.85 19.31 -15.74
CA TRP A 281 -7.98 20.37 -14.76
C TRP A 281 -7.36 21.69 -15.25
N LEU A 282 -6.14 21.64 -15.80
CA LEU A 282 -5.44 22.81 -16.32
C LEU A 282 -6.18 23.45 -17.48
N ALA A 283 -6.77 22.66 -18.37
CA ALA A 283 -7.58 23.16 -19.48
C ALA A 283 -8.79 23.98 -18.99
N GLU A 284 -9.53 23.46 -18.00
CA GLU A 284 -10.65 24.20 -17.39
C GLU A 284 -10.17 25.42 -16.59
N TYR A 285 -9.08 25.28 -15.84
CA TYR A 285 -8.46 26.35 -15.05
C TYR A 285 -8.00 27.51 -15.94
N ALA A 286 -7.33 27.20 -17.05
CA ALA A 286 -6.85 28.21 -18.01
C ALA A 286 -7.98 29.04 -18.59
N ILE A 287 -9.12 28.41 -18.93
CA ILE A 287 -10.32 29.10 -19.39
C ILE A 287 -10.90 29.98 -18.28
N ALA A 288 -11.03 29.46 -17.07
CA ALA A 288 -11.63 30.14 -15.95
C ALA A 288 -10.82 31.37 -15.49
N THR A 289 -9.48 31.28 -15.59
CA THR A 289 -8.54 32.36 -15.19
C THR A 289 -8.05 33.21 -16.35
N ARG A 290 -8.44 32.88 -17.58
CA ARG A 290 -8.00 33.56 -18.82
C ARG A 290 -6.48 33.59 -18.97
N MET A 291 -5.83 32.46 -18.70
CA MET A 291 -4.38 32.33 -18.88
C MET A 291 -4.01 32.49 -20.37
N ASP A 292 -2.85 33.09 -20.59
CA ASP A 292 -2.29 33.15 -21.93
C ASP A 292 -1.63 31.79 -22.33
N ALA A 293 -1.38 31.61 -23.62
CA ALA A 293 -0.85 30.35 -24.13
C ALA A 293 0.56 30.04 -23.59
N ALA A 294 1.38 31.04 -23.31
CA ALA A 294 2.73 30.86 -22.76
C ALA A 294 2.66 30.33 -21.32
N ALA A 295 1.82 30.93 -20.49
CA ALA A 295 1.62 30.47 -19.11
C ALA A 295 1.00 29.04 -19.05
N VAL A 296 0.12 28.68 -20.00
CA VAL A 296 -0.39 27.32 -20.10
C VAL A 296 0.72 26.34 -20.47
N SER A 297 1.57 26.69 -21.43
CA SER A 297 2.69 25.84 -21.83
C SER A 297 3.69 25.63 -20.68
N GLU A 298 4.01 26.68 -19.94
CA GLU A 298 4.85 26.59 -18.74
C GLU A 298 4.21 25.67 -17.66
N ALA A 299 2.90 25.80 -17.45
CA ALA A 299 2.18 24.99 -16.48
C ALA A 299 2.02 23.50 -16.87
N GLN A 300 2.21 23.16 -18.16
CA GLN A 300 2.24 21.77 -18.60
C GLN A 300 3.52 21.04 -18.15
N GLU A 301 4.62 21.76 -17.96
CA GLU A 301 5.87 21.22 -17.42
C GLU A 301 5.74 21.05 -15.91
N HIS A 302 5.44 19.84 -15.46
CA HIS A 302 5.21 19.55 -14.04
C HIS A 302 5.85 18.24 -13.60
N GLU A 303 6.13 18.13 -12.31
CA GLU A 303 6.64 16.94 -11.69
C GLU A 303 5.77 16.47 -10.52
N TRP A 304 5.65 15.14 -10.38
CA TRP A 304 4.96 14.52 -9.26
C TRP A 304 5.98 13.95 -8.28
N HIS A 305 5.94 14.43 -7.05
CA HIS A 305 6.76 13.88 -5.98
C HIS A 305 5.92 12.97 -5.11
N PHE A 306 6.41 11.77 -4.88
CA PHE A 306 5.83 10.80 -3.98
C PHE A 306 6.68 10.74 -2.72
N SER A 307 6.03 10.70 -1.55
CA SER A 307 6.76 10.54 -0.29
C SER A 307 7.63 9.30 -0.31
N GLY A 308 8.89 9.45 0.06
CA GLY A 308 9.81 8.34 0.26
C GLY A 308 9.46 7.54 1.52
N ARG A 309 10.14 6.43 1.71
CA ARG A 309 10.11 5.71 3.00
C ARG A 309 11.10 6.34 3.96
N GLY A 310 10.73 6.41 5.24
CA GLY A 310 11.67 6.73 6.31
C GLY A 310 12.75 5.65 6.41
N HIS A 311 13.94 6.07 6.75
CA HIS A 311 15.06 5.15 6.97
C HIS A 311 14.95 4.47 8.34
N VAL A 312 15.45 3.24 8.45
CA VAL A 312 15.44 2.47 9.71
C VAL A 312 16.38 3.06 10.76
N ASP A 313 17.48 3.68 10.31
CA ASP A 313 18.48 4.34 11.16
C ASP A 313 18.58 5.83 10.77
N PRO A 314 17.89 6.72 11.51
CA PRO A 314 17.86 8.14 11.19
C PRO A 314 19.23 8.82 11.26
N ASN A 315 20.13 8.37 12.15
CA ASN A 315 21.45 8.96 12.30
C ASN A 315 22.34 8.67 11.09
N LYS A 316 22.33 7.42 10.60
CA LYS A 316 23.08 7.06 9.39
C LYS A 316 22.53 7.75 8.15
N GLU A 317 21.22 7.92 8.07
CA GLU A 317 20.59 8.67 6.98
C GLU A 317 21.00 10.14 7.00
N ALA A 318 20.92 10.80 8.17
CA ALA A 318 21.31 12.20 8.31
C ALA A 318 22.76 12.44 7.92
N ASN A 319 23.68 11.57 8.36
CA ASN A 319 25.10 11.64 8.00
C ASN A 319 25.34 11.41 6.49
N ALA A 320 24.61 10.47 5.91
CA ALA A 320 24.69 10.21 4.47
C ALA A 320 24.15 11.39 3.65
N ASP A 321 23.05 11.99 4.08
CA ASP A 321 22.45 13.14 3.41
C ASP A 321 23.34 14.40 3.58
N GLU A 322 23.94 14.61 4.77
CA GLU A 322 24.95 15.66 4.96
C GLU A 322 26.13 15.50 3.98
N THR A 323 26.63 14.27 3.82
CA THR A 323 27.69 13.96 2.87
C THR A 323 27.25 14.24 1.43
N ARG A 324 26.03 13.88 1.06
CA ARG A 324 25.47 14.15 -0.27
C ARG A 324 25.25 15.64 -0.54
N PHE A 325 24.82 16.41 0.46
CA PHE A 325 24.76 17.86 0.37
C PHE A 325 26.15 18.47 0.16
N LYS A 326 27.16 18.03 0.92
CA LYS A 326 28.53 18.53 0.82
C LYS A 326 29.15 18.26 -0.54
N ASN A 327 28.89 17.13 -1.18
CA ASN A 327 29.39 16.76 -2.48
C ASN A 327 28.48 17.18 -3.66
N GLY A 328 27.35 17.86 -3.39
CA GLY A 328 26.43 18.37 -4.41
C GLY A 328 25.57 17.30 -5.10
N SER A 329 25.55 16.06 -4.59
CA SER A 329 24.74 14.97 -5.18
C SER A 329 23.31 14.91 -4.66
N LEU A 330 22.93 15.79 -3.74
CA LEU A 330 21.58 15.94 -3.20
C LEU A 330 21.24 17.44 -3.12
N THR A 331 20.10 17.83 -3.66
CA THR A 331 19.60 19.21 -3.53
C THR A 331 18.58 19.31 -2.38
N LEU A 332 18.31 20.54 -1.91
CA LEU A 332 17.24 20.76 -0.93
C LEU A 332 15.88 20.35 -1.50
N ALA A 333 15.66 20.59 -2.79
CA ALA A 333 14.43 20.17 -3.46
C ALA A 333 14.24 18.65 -3.39
N ASP A 334 15.28 17.87 -3.73
CA ASP A 334 15.23 16.41 -3.67
C ASP A 334 15.04 15.89 -2.24
N TYR A 335 15.70 16.52 -1.27
CA TYR A 335 15.60 16.14 0.13
C TYR A 335 14.19 16.31 0.67
N TYR A 336 13.59 17.49 0.47
CA TYR A 336 12.21 17.74 0.93
C TYR A 336 11.18 16.97 0.10
N ALA A 337 11.40 16.77 -1.20
CA ALA A 337 10.53 15.95 -2.04
C ALA A 337 10.44 14.50 -1.56
N LYS A 338 11.53 13.89 -1.07
CA LYS A 338 11.51 12.57 -0.44
C LYS A 338 10.64 12.52 0.81
N GLN A 339 10.50 13.63 1.52
CA GLN A 339 9.62 13.73 2.70
C GLN A 339 8.17 14.07 2.33
N GLY A 340 7.91 14.38 1.05
CA GLY A 340 6.60 14.81 0.57
C GLY A 340 6.31 16.29 0.82
N ASP A 341 7.35 17.07 1.13
CA ASP A 341 7.29 18.51 1.42
C ASP A 341 7.90 19.32 0.27
N ASP A 342 7.47 20.57 0.13
CA ASP A 342 8.11 21.55 -0.75
C ASP A 342 9.22 22.28 0.01
N TRP A 343 10.42 22.33 -0.58
CA TRP A 343 11.59 22.98 0.03
C TRP A 343 11.46 24.49 0.19
N LYS A 344 10.71 25.18 -0.70
CA LYS A 344 10.59 26.64 -0.71
C LYS A 344 9.85 27.16 0.52
N PRO A 345 8.60 26.70 0.83
CA PRO A 345 7.92 27.08 2.07
C PRO A 345 8.73 26.71 3.31
N LYS A 346 9.43 25.56 3.30
CA LYS A 346 10.26 25.12 4.41
C LYS A 346 11.47 26.04 4.61
N SER A 347 12.13 26.46 3.53
CA SER A 347 13.25 27.42 3.59
C SER A 347 12.77 28.79 4.10
N VAL A 348 11.62 29.28 3.62
CA VAL A 348 11.03 30.52 4.12
C VAL A 348 10.70 30.40 5.61
N GLN A 349 10.15 29.26 6.02
CA GLN A 349 9.85 28.98 7.43
C GLN A 349 11.13 28.98 8.27
N GLN A 350 12.20 28.33 7.84
CA GLN A 350 13.49 28.31 8.53
C GLN A 350 14.05 29.72 8.70
N ILE A 351 14.03 30.54 7.63
CA ILE A 351 14.49 31.93 7.70
C ILE A 351 13.66 32.73 8.70
N ARG A 352 12.34 32.61 8.67
CA ARG A 352 11.44 33.29 9.62
C ARG A 352 11.73 32.88 11.07
N GLU A 353 11.97 31.61 11.31
CA GLU A 353 12.32 31.09 12.63
C GLU A 353 13.68 31.63 13.10
N MET A 354 14.67 31.71 12.23
CA MET A 354 15.97 32.29 12.55
C MET A 354 15.85 33.77 12.92
N VAL A 355 15.15 34.55 12.13
CA VAL A 355 14.91 35.99 12.39
C VAL A 355 14.14 36.17 13.70
N TYR A 356 13.12 35.36 13.96
CA TYR A 356 12.36 35.40 15.19
C TYR A 356 13.22 35.07 16.42
N ARG A 357 14.08 34.05 16.35
CA ARG A 357 15.00 33.66 17.43
C ARG A 357 16.03 34.76 17.70
N GLU A 358 16.59 35.36 16.68
CA GLU A 358 17.52 36.46 16.82
C GLU A 358 16.88 37.69 17.49
N LYS A 359 15.66 38.01 17.09
CA LYS A 359 14.88 39.09 17.72
C LYS A 359 14.60 38.79 19.19
N LEU A 360 14.09 37.61 19.51
CA LEU A 360 13.81 37.17 20.87
C LEU A 360 15.08 37.16 21.74
N TRP A 361 16.20 36.66 21.18
CA TRP A 361 17.49 36.66 21.85
C TRP A 361 17.95 38.07 22.22
N ASN A 362 17.80 39.03 21.33
CA ASN A 362 18.20 40.41 21.58
C ASN A 362 17.24 41.13 22.53
N GLU A 363 15.95 40.82 22.53
CA GLU A 363 14.98 41.29 23.50
C GLU A 363 15.30 40.82 24.91
N GLU A 364 15.60 39.54 25.10
CA GLU A 364 16.00 38.96 26.39
C GLU A 364 17.36 39.51 26.88
N ARG A 365 18.31 39.73 25.97
CA ARG A 365 19.60 40.36 26.30
C ARG A 365 19.41 41.82 26.77
N ALA A 366 18.56 42.54 26.11
CA ALA A 366 18.23 43.93 26.49
C ALA A 366 17.56 43.96 27.87
N ALA A 367 16.64 43.06 28.17
CA ALA A 367 16.04 42.89 29.48
C ALA A 367 17.05 42.54 30.57
N ALA A 368 18.11 41.83 30.24
CA ALA A 368 19.23 41.50 31.10
C ALA A 368 20.33 42.58 31.18
N GLY A 369 20.14 43.74 30.51
CA GLY A 369 21.13 44.83 30.47
C GLY A 369 22.38 44.51 29.61
N LEU A 370 22.30 43.55 28.73
CA LEU A 370 23.40 43.13 27.86
C LEU A 370 23.27 43.78 26.47
N PRO A 371 24.39 44.13 25.79
CA PRO A 371 24.31 44.68 24.42
C PRO A 371 23.83 43.63 23.41
N PRO A 372 23.21 44.08 22.28
CA PRO A 372 22.81 43.18 21.19
C PRO A 372 23.99 42.32 20.71
N ALA A 373 23.71 41.06 20.41
CA ALA A 373 24.68 40.14 19.85
C ALA A 373 24.00 39.16 18.88
N PRO A 374 24.68 38.69 17.83
CA PRO A 374 24.10 37.68 16.96
C PRO A 374 23.72 36.41 17.73
N PHE A 375 22.62 35.79 17.32
CA PHE A 375 22.18 34.54 17.91
C PHE A 375 23.24 33.47 17.70
N PRO A 376 23.67 32.76 18.76
CA PRO A 376 24.71 31.74 18.64
C PRO A 376 24.19 30.57 17.82
N THR A 377 24.57 30.50 16.55
CA THR A 377 24.20 29.41 15.62
C THR A 377 24.89 28.09 15.95
N SER A 378 25.98 28.14 16.76
CA SER A 378 26.80 26.97 17.11
C SER A 378 26.14 25.96 18.05
N SER A 379 25.06 26.33 18.76
CA SER A 379 24.36 25.38 19.65
C SER A 379 23.58 24.28 18.90
N TYR A 380 23.34 24.44 17.62
CA TYR A 380 22.75 23.42 16.75
C TYR A 380 23.76 22.73 15.82
N GLN A 381 25.01 23.21 15.80
CA GLN A 381 26.11 22.66 14.99
C GLN A 381 27.18 21.95 15.82
N GLN A 382 26.98 21.78 17.14
CA GLN A 382 27.87 20.89 17.90
C GLN A 382 27.59 19.45 17.44
N GLN A 383 28.45 18.96 16.57
CA GLN A 383 28.61 17.54 16.33
C GLN A 383 28.76 16.84 17.69
N PRO A 384 28.00 15.78 17.99
CA PRO A 384 28.37 14.88 19.06
C PRO A 384 29.81 14.43 18.72
N ALA A 385 30.72 14.62 19.69
CA ALA A 385 32.09 14.14 19.55
C ALA A 385 32.05 12.69 19.06
N ALA A 386 32.80 12.42 17.99
CA ALA A 386 32.93 11.07 17.47
C ALA A 386 33.25 10.16 18.63
N VAL A 387 32.34 9.25 18.95
CA VAL A 387 32.63 8.12 19.83
C VAL A 387 33.76 7.39 19.13
N ALA A 388 34.96 7.44 19.73
CA ALA A 388 36.09 6.69 19.24
C ALA A 388 35.64 5.23 19.13
N ASP A 389 35.73 4.68 17.94
CA ASP A 389 35.59 3.24 17.71
C ASP A 389 36.51 2.55 18.72
N GLU A 390 35.92 1.83 19.65
CA GLU A 390 36.65 0.88 20.45
C GLU A 390 37.30 -0.10 19.48
N ALA A 391 38.60 -0.01 19.39
CA ALA A 391 39.43 -0.85 18.55
C ALA A 391 39.16 -2.32 18.87
N ASP A 392 38.85 -3.08 17.83
CA ASP A 392 38.83 -4.54 17.81
C ASP A 392 40.05 -5.10 18.59
N GLU A 393 39.81 -5.69 19.73
CA GLU A 393 40.81 -6.51 20.40
C GLU A 393 41.06 -7.78 19.58
N PRO A 394 42.28 -8.07 19.20
CA PRO A 394 42.57 -9.29 18.45
C PRO A 394 42.30 -10.52 19.31
N ALA A 395 41.48 -11.42 18.82
CA ALA A 395 41.19 -12.73 19.41
C ALA A 395 42.51 -13.46 19.77
N LYS A 396 42.76 -13.63 21.07
CA LYS A 396 43.82 -14.52 21.57
C LYS A 396 43.48 -15.95 21.15
N GLY A 397 44.35 -16.50 20.30
CA GLY A 397 44.37 -17.91 19.95
C GLY A 397 44.44 -18.81 21.17
N LYS A 398 43.55 -19.78 21.23
CA LYS A 398 43.74 -20.97 22.05
C LYS A 398 44.57 -21.96 21.27
N ALA A 399 45.82 -22.12 21.72
CA ALA A 399 46.65 -23.30 21.43
C ALA A 399 46.27 -24.39 22.41
N THR A 400 46.31 -25.62 21.93
CA THR A 400 46.16 -26.98 22.44
C THR A 400 44.80 -27.58 22.34
#